data_64647984ac61bffb26ec0059850136eb
#
_entry.id   64647984ac61bffb26ec0059850136eb
#
_cell.length_a   1.000
_cell.length_b   1.000
_cell.length_c   1.000
_cell.angle_alpha   90.00
_cell.angle_beta   90.00
_cell.angle_gamma   90.00
#
_symmetry.space_group_name_H-M   'P 1'
#
loop_
_entity.id
_entity.type
_entity.pdbx_description
1 polymer ?
#
loop_
_entity_poly.entity_id
_entity_poly.type
_entity_poly.pdbx_seq_one_letter_code
_entity_poly.pdbx_strand_id
1 'polypeptide(L)'
;MCTVNGPPDPADLAGESAPVISASIRPVSADTRYYARRQVIMNTTVFVFHPSLEGSSRVNKKLSDAARQIGLDVRDMYMIYPDFRIDIKREQEVLTHTDRIVLQFPMYWYSTPALLKQWEDDVLEYGWAYGSTGTTLRGKELIVAVSPGGSGDDYVHGSGKNYTVTDLLRPLQATSNLIGTKYIRPFITAGALGMDDGEIARKAQEYVEYITRGQLEALGAYE
;
A
#
# COMPACT_ATOMS: atom_id res chain seq x y z
N MET A 1 -51.33 -61.53 -0.22
CA MET A 1 -51.65 -61.48 -1.65
C MET A 1 -51.41 -60.05 -2.09
N CYS A 2 -50.31 -59.82 -2.75
CA CYS A 2 -49.94 -58.49 -3.30
C CYS A 2 -50.55 -58.36 -4.66
N THR A 3 -51.31 -57.32 -4.93
CA THR A 3 -51.73 -56.90 -6.26
C THR A 3 -50.88 -55.76 -6.71
N VAL A 4 -50.16 -55.96 -7.80
CA VAL A 4 -49.27 -54.99 -8.45
C VAL A 4 -50.13 -54.17 -9.40
N ASN A 5 -50.18 -52.82 -9.19
CA ASN A 5 -50.77 -51.93 -10.15
C ASN A 5 -49.72 -51.55 -11.19
N GLY A 6 -50.07 -51.70 -12.46
CA GLY A 6 -49.23 -51.35 -13.60
C GLY A 6 -49.14 -49.86 -13.83
N PRO A 7 -48.24 -49.40 -14.73
CA PRO A 7 -47.99 -47.98 -14.97
C PRO A 7 -49.15 -47.32 -15.71
N PRO A 8 -49.40 -46.03 -15.50
CA PRO A 8 -50.49 -45.28 -16.16
C PRO A 8 -50.18 -45.05 -17.64
N ASP A 9 -51.25 -44.94 -18.41
CA ASP A 9 -51.34 -44.76 -19.87
C ASP A 9 -50.77 -43.36 -20.30
N PRO A 10 -49.99 -43.30 -21.35
CA PRO A 10 -49.36 -42.08 -21.83
C PRO A 10 -50.30 -41.03 -22.46
N ALA A 11 -51.61 -41.24 -22.45
CA ALA A 11 -52.57 -40.33 -23.12
C ALA A 11 -53.09 -39.15 -22.21
N ASP A 12 -52.75 -39.13 -20.90
CA ASP A 12 -53.30 -38.17 -19.96
C ASP A 12 -52.41 -36.92 -19.65
N LEU A 13 -51.38 -36.67 -20.48
CA LEU A 13 -50.52 -35.51 -20.34
C LEU A 13 -50.69 -34.47 -21.44
N ALA A 14 -51.94 -34.05 -21.68
CA ALA A 14 -52.21 -32.91 -22.55
C ALA A 14 -52.80 -31.75 -21.74
N GLY A 15 -52.05 -30.68 -21.62
CA GLY A 15 -52.60 -29.34 -21.41
C GLY A 15 -52.33 -28.66 -20.10
N GLU A 16 -51.22 -27.95 -20.04
CA GLU A 16 -51.21 -26.59 -19.50
C GLU A 16 -49.93 -25.87 -19.99
N SER A 17 -50.15 -24.95 -20.94
CA SER A 17 -49.09 -24.06 -21.42
C SER A 17 -48.79 -23.02 -20.37
N ALA A 18 -47.57 -23.09 -19.82
CA ALA A 18 -47.04 -22.03 -18.94
C ALA A 18 -46.84 -20.72 -19.73
N PRO A 19 -47.13 -19.57 -19.14
CA PRO A 19 -46.96 -18.29 -19.81
C PRO A 19 -45.46 -18.01 -20.01
N VAL A 20 -45.08 -17.76 -21.25
CA VAL A 20 -43.75 -17.25 -21.63
C VAL A 20 -43.65 -15.82 -21.11
N ILE A 21 -42.92 -15.66 -19.99
CA ILE A 21 -42.50 -14.34 -19.51
C ILE A 21 -41.38 -13.86 -20.43
N SER A 22 -41.73 -13.07 -21.42
CA SER A 22 -40.80 -12.27 -22.20
C SER A 22 -40.18 -11.21 -21.28
N ALA A 23 -39.03 -11.52 -20.70
CA ALA A 23 -38.19 -10.55 -20.02
C ALA A 23 -37.60 -9.62 -21.07
N SER A 24 -38.25 -8.47 -21.29
CA SER A 24 -37.65 -7.38 -22.05
C SER A 24 -36.44 -6.87 -21.32
N ILE A 25 -35.25 -7.24 -21.81
CA ILE A 25 -33.99 -6.65 -21.37
C ILE A 25 -34.02 -5.20 -21.81
N ARG A 26 -34.30 -4.28 -20.86
CA ARG A 26 -34.15 -2.85 -21.12
C ARG A 26 -32.68 -2.59 -21.38
N PRO A 27 -32.30 -1.89 -22.47
CA PRO A 27 -30.91 -1.52 -22.68
C PRO A 27 -30.48 -0.61 -21.52
N VAL A 28 -29.41 -0.98 -20.83
CA VAL A 28 -28.74 -0.15 -19.81
C VAL A 28 -28.41 1.17 -20.48
N SER A 29 -28.96 2.28 -19.97
CA SER A 29 -28.78 3.61 -20.54
C SER A 29 -27.30 3.92 -20.70
N ALA A 30 -26.94 4.66 -21.76
CA ALA A 30 -25.54 5.06 -22.06
C ALA A 30 -24.87 5.81 -20.88
N ASP A 31 -25.66 6.37 -19.96
CA ASP A 31 -25.23 7.07 -18.77
C ASP A 31 -24.56 6.14 -17.73
N THR A 32 -24.96 4.89 -17.62
CA THR A 32 -24.34 3.96 -16.66
C THR A 32 -22.95 3.50 -17.11
N ARG A 33 -22.62 3.64 -18.41
CA ARG A 33 -21.28 3.35 -18.95
C ARG A 33 -20.29 4.49 -18.77
N TYR A 34 -20.77 5.70 -18.57
CA TYR A 34 -19.92 6.88 -18.35
C TYR A 34 -19.38 6.96 -16.92
N TYR A 35 -20.02 6.31 -15.95
CA TYR A 35 -19.59 6.23 -14.55
C TYR A 35 -18.83 4.97 -14.18
N ALA A 36 -18.52 4.07 -15.12
CA ALA A 36 -17.43 3.14 -14.95
C ALA A 36 -16.13 3.97 -14.98
N ARG A 37 -15.85 4.72 -13.88
CA ARG A 37 -14.53 5.27 -13.60
C ARG A 37 -13.55 4.13 -13.82
N ARG A 38 -12.71 4.24 -14.85
CA ARG A 38 -11.45 3.52 -14.89
C ARG A 38 -10.83 3.73 -13.50
N GLN A 39 -10.93 2.77 -12.62
CA GLN A 39 -10.02 2.71 -11.49
C GLN A 39 -8.64 2.65 -12.14
N VAL A 40 -7.94 3.77 -12.10
CA VAL A 40 -6.53 3.80 -12.44
C VAL A 40 -5.91 2.85 -11.41
N ILE A 41 -5.56 1.64 -11.85
CA ILE A 41 -4.85 0.69 -11.00
C ILE A 41 -3.50 1.35 -10.76
N MET A 42 -3.32 1.97 -9.59
CA MET A 42 -2.05 2.57 -9.20
C MET A 42 -1.04 1.46 -8.97
N ASN A 43 0.04 1.47 -9.73
CA ASN A 43 1.15 0.55 -9.52
C ASN A 43 1.88 0.96 -8.23
N THR A 44 1.65 0.21 -7.15
CA THR A 44 2.18 0.48 -5.82
C THR A 44 3.32 -0.48 -5.52
N THR A 45 4.51 0.06 -5.20
CA THR A 45 5.67 -0.71 -4.75
C THR A 45 6.02 -0.35 -3.31
N VAL A 46 6.21 -1.35 -2.46
CA VAL A 46 6.61 -1.20 -1.05
C VAL A 46 8.09 -1.55 -0.92
N PHE A 47 8.89 -0.56 -0.57
CA PHE A 47 10.32 -0.72 -0.26
C PHE A 47 10.48 -0.84 1.25
N VAL A 48 10.82 -2.05 1.73
CA VAL A 48 10.94 -2.35 3.17
C VAL A 48 12.40 -2.25 3.58
N PHE A 49 12.71 -1.29 4.44
CA PHE A 49 14.05 -1.07 4.97
C PHE A 49 14.11 -1.52 6.43
N HIS A 50 14.20 -2.83 6.66
CA HIS A 50 14.35 -3.40 8.00
C HIS A 50 15.55 -4.35 8.06
N PRO A 51 16.58 -4.09 8.90
CA PRO A 51 17.83 -4.88 8.92
C PRO A 51 17.63 -6.37 9.21
N SER A 52 16.54 -6.74 9.87
CA SER A 52 16.23 -8.14 10.23
C SER A 52 14.72 -8.37 10.11
N LEU A 53 14.20 -8.25 8.89
CA LEU A 53 12.75 -8.34 8.64
C LEU A 53 12.19 -9.70 9.05
N GLU A 54 12.84 -10.79 8.63
CA GLU A 54 12.41 -12.16 8.92
C GLU A 54 12.80 -12.63 10.33
N GLY A 55 13.81 -12.00 10.94
CA GLY A 55 14.36 -12.47 12.22
C GLY A 55 13.67 -11.86 13.44
N SER A 56 13.67 -10.54 13.57
CA SER A 56 13.24 -9.85 14.79
C SER A 56 12.08 -8.85 14.61
N SER A 57 11.64 -8.62 13.38
CA SER A 57 10.58 -7.67 13.11
C SER A 57 9.21 -8.30 13.31
N ARG A 58 8.43 -7.79 14.28
CA ARG A 58 7.01 -8.18 14.44
C ARG A 58 6.11 -7.30 13.57
N VAL A 59 6.22 -6.00 13.74
CA VAL A 59 5.35 -5.01 13.08
C VAL A 59 5.65 -4.93 11.59
N ASN A 60 6.88 -4.53 11.19
CA ASN A 60 7.19 -4.35 9.75
C ASN A 60 7.04 -5.63 8.94
N LYS A 61 7.37 -6.80 9.53
CA LYS A 61 7.11 -8.08 8.87
C LYS A 61 5.62 -8.27 8.60
N LYS A 62 4.76 -8.07 9.60
CA LYS A 62 3.32 -8.27 9.45
C LYS A 62 2.70 -7.31 8.44
N LEU A 63 3.14 -6.04 8.43
CA LEU A 63 2.70 -5.06 7.43
C LEU A 63 3.11 -5.48 6.01
N SER A 64 4.39 -5.87 5.81
CA SER A 64 4.88 -6.30 4.51
C SER A 64 4.24 -7.60 4.02
N ASP A 65 4.01 -8.56 4.93
CA ASP A 65 3.31 -9.81 4.59
C ASP A 65 1.86 -9.55 4.14
N ALA A 66 1.16 -8.65 4.81
CA ALA A 66 -0.20 -8.25 4.42
C ALA A 66 -0.21 -7.59 3.02
N ALA A 67 0.76 -6.76 2.70
CA ALA A 67 0.91 -6.16 1.38
C ALA A 67 1.22 -7.22 0.29
N ARG A 68 2.08 -8.21 0.59
CA ARG A 68 2.35 -9.36 -0.32
C ARG A 68 1.11 -10.20 -0.57
N GLN A 69 0.30 -10.45 0.47
CA GLN A 69 -0.91 -11.28 0.37
C GLN A 69 -1.95 -10.72 -0.60
N ILE A 70 -1.98 -9.41 -0.80
CA ILE A 70 -2.87 -8.76 -1.76
C ILE A 70 -2.23 -8.53 -3.13
N GLY A 71 -1.00 -9.06 -3.35
CA GLY A 71 -0.32 -9.04 -4.64
C GLY A 71 0.46 -7.78 -4.95
N LEU A 72 0.78 -6.92 -3.96
CA LEU A 72 1.67 -5.78 -4.19
C LEU A 72 3.12 -6.22 -4.35
N ASP A 73 3.89 -5.46 -5.13
CA ASP A 73 5.35 -5.60 -5.19
C ASP A 73 5.97 -5.12 -3.87
N VAL A 74 6.54 -6.06 -3.10
CA VAL A 74 7.14 -5.79 -1.79
C VAL A 74 8.61 -6.22 -1.82
N ARG A 75 9.49 -5.25 -1.74
CA ARG A 75 10.94 -5.37 -1.88
C ARG A 75 11.61 -5.29 -0.50
N ASP A 76 12.19 -6.39 -0.03
CA ASP A 76 13.03 -6.38 1.17
C ASP A 76 14.42 -5.87 0.81
N MET A 77 14.70 -4.61 1.10
CA MET A 77 15.88 -3.92 0.64
C MET A 77 17.15 -4.44 1.29
N TYR A 78 17.11 -4.86 2.56
CA TYR A 78 18.27 -5.46 3.22
C TYR A 78 18.59 -6.89 2.74
N MET A 79 17.57 -7.61 2.24
CA MET A 79 17.79 -8.89 1.58
C MET A 79 18.35 -8.72 0.16
N ILE A 80 17.90 -7.67 -0.56
CA ILE A 80 18.36 -7.37 -1.92
C ILE A 80 19.78 -6.80 -1.91
N TYR A 81 20.10 -5.94 -0.94
CA TYR A 81 21.39 -5.22 -0.82
C TYR A 81 22.04 -5.44 0.56
N PRO A 82 22.43 -6.69 0.89
CA PRO A 82 22.98 -7.01 2.20
C PRO A 82 24.36 -6.37 2.47
N ASP A 83 25.06 -5.98 1.40
CA ASP A 83 26.37 -5.32 1.43
C ASP A 83 26.28 -3.81 1.15
N PHE A 84 25.08 -3.25 1.08
CA PHE A 84 24.81 -1.84 0.78
C PHE A 84 25.27 -1.39 -0.62
N ARG A 85 25.57 -2.32 -1.51
CA ARG A 85 25.90 -2.01 -2.91
C ARG A 85 24.62 -1.97 -3.75
N ILE A 86 24.06 -0.79 -3.87
CA ILE A 86 22.77 -0.59 -4.55
C ILE A 86 22.96 -0.59 -6.05
N ASP A 87 22.17 -1.41 -6.76
CA ASP A 87 22.03 -1.34 -8.21
C ASP A 87 21.11 -0.16 -8.57
N ILE A 88 21.75 1.00 -8.76
CA ILE A 88 21.07 2.28 -9.02
C ILE A 88 20.11 2.17 -10.22
N LYS A 89 20.56 1.57 -11.32
CA LYS A 89 19.75 1.47 -12.54
C LYS A 89 18.52 0.60 -12.36
N ARG A 90 18.66 -0.51 -11.63
CA ARG A 90 17.55 -1.37 -11.30
C ARG A 90 16.51 -0.66 -10.41
N GLU A 91 16.96 0.08 -9.40
CA GLU A 91 16.06 0.84 -8.53
C GLU A 91 15.36 1.97 -9.30
N GLN A 92 16.07 2.68 -10.15
CA GLN A 92 15.50 3.71 -11.02
C GLN A 92 14.47 3.13 -12.01
N GLU A 93 14.71 1.94 -12.55
CA GLU A 93 13.76 1.24 -13.41
C GLU A 93 12.47 0.88 -12.64
N VAL A 94 12.59 0.30 -11.44
CA VAL A 94 11.43 0.00 -10.57
C VAL A 94 10.65 1.27 -10.27
N LEU A 95 11.32 2.33 -9.84
CA LEU A 95 10.68 3.60 -9.52
C LEU A 95 9.99 4.24 -10.74
N THR A 96 10.55 4.07 -11.94
CA THR A 96 9.96 4.58 -13.18
C THR A 96 8.57 3.97 -13.43
N HIS A 97 8.39 2.69 -13.15
CA HIS A 97 7.14 1.95 -13.33
C HIS A 97 6.20 2.00 -12.10
N THR A 98 6.61 2.62 -11.02
CA THR A 98 5.84 2.77 -9.79
C THR A 98 5.07 4.09 -9.80
N ASP A 99 3.77 4.10 -9.54
CA ASP A 99 2.95 5.31 -9.38
C ASP A 99 2.91 5.77 -7.92
N ARG A 100 2.89 4.81 -6.99
CA ARG A 100 2.87 5.02 -5.53
C ARG A 100 4.04 4.31 -4.88
N ILE A 101 4.95 5.10 -4.35
CA ILE A 101 6.16 4.65 -3.67
C ILE A 101 5.87 4.59 -2.17
N VAL A 102 6.04 3.43 -1.55
CA VAL A 102 5.87 3.26 -0.10
C VAL A 102 7.23 2.93 0.52
N LEU A 103 7.76 3.84 1.33
CA LEU A 103 8.96 3.62 2.14
C LEU A 103 8.54 3.10 3.50
N GLN A 104 8.73 1.80 3.76
CA GLN A 104 8.34 1.15 5.00
C GLN A 104 9.57 0.83 5.86
N PHE A 105 9.61 1.34 7.12
CA PHE A 105 10.77 1.15 7.98
C PHE A 105 10.48 1.34 9.48
N PRO A 106 11.30 0.74 10.38
CA PRO A 106 11.32 1.08 11.80
C PRO A 106 12.06 2.41 12.01
N MET A 107 11.58 3.23 12.91
CA MET A 107 12.29 4.47 13.28
C MET A 107 13.50 4.14 14.13
N TYR A 108 14.69 4.46 13.66
CA TYR A 108 15.94 4.32 14.39
C TYR A 108 16.53 5.70 14.71
N TRP A 109 16.70 5.97 16.01
CA TRP A 109 17.26 7.24 16.49
C TRP A 109 16.56 8.45 15.83
N TYR A 110 15.20 8.42 15.83
CA TYR A 110 14.34 9.48 15.28
C TYR A 110 14.49 9.70 13.77
N SER A 111 15.10 8.75 13.06
CA SER A 111 15.40 8.84 11.64
C SER A 111 15.18 7.50 10.94
N THR A 112 15.74 7.38 9.73
CA THR A 112 15.67 6.20 8.88
C THR A 112 16.75 5.16 9.23
N PRO A 113 16.55 3.87 8.89
CA PRO A 113 17.64 2.89 8.83
C PRO A 113 18.72 3.32 7.82
N ALA A 114 19.98 2.93 8.08
CA ALA A 114 21.13 3.37 7.29
C ALA A 114 21.00 3.07 5.79
N LEU A 115 20.50 1.87 5.42
CA LEU A 115 20.33 1.51 4.02
C LEU A 115 19.32 2.40 3.29
N LEU A 116 18.26 2.90 3.97
CA LEU A 116 17.33 3.82 3.34
C LEU A 116 18.03 5.13 2.98
N LYS A 117 18.84 5.67 3.90
CA LYS A 117 19.60 6.89 3.61
C LYS A 117 20.60 6.69 2.46
N GLN A 118 21.33 5.57 2.48
CA GLN A 118 22.23 5.22 1.38
C GLN A 118 21.47 5.11 0.04
N TRP A 119 20.30 4.45 0.07
CA TRP A 119 19.46 4.31 -1.13
C TRP A 119 18.99 5.66 -1.67
N GLU A 120 18.57 6.60 -0.79
CA GLU A 120 18.21 7.95 -1.23
C GLU A 120 19.40 8.67 -1.90
N ASP A 121 20.59 8.59 -1.29
CA ASP A 121 21.79 9.28 -1.76
C ASP A 121 22.28 8.73 -3.11
N ASP A 122 22.17 7.40 -3.32
CA ASP A 122 22.65 6.77 -4.53
C ASP A 122 21.64 6.83 -5.68
N VAL A 123 20.35 6.57 -5.40
CA VAL A 123 19.32 6.37 -6.44
C VAL A 123 18.75 7.71 -6.96
N LEU A 124 18.62 8.71 -6.07
CA LEU A 124 18.03 9.99 -6.43
C LEU A 124 19.05 10.92 -7.10
N GLU A 125 19.56 10.52 -8.26
CA GLU A 125 20.61 11.25 -8.99
C GLU A 125 20.11 12.56 -9.60
N TYR A 126 21.00 13.55 -9.68
CA TYR A 126 20.79 14.77 -10.45
C TYR A 126 20.55 14.45 -11.93
N GLY A 127 19.59 15.12 -12.54
CA GLY A 127 19.22 14.90 -13.96
C GLY A 127 18.25 13.75 -14.18
N TRP A 128 18.03 12.89 -13.18
CA TRP A 128 17.02 11.84 -13.21
C TRP A 128 15.89 12.11 -12.21
N ALA A 129 16.18 12.24 -10.90
CA ALA A 129 15.19 12.50 -9.86
C ALA A 129 14.89 14.00 -9.68
N TYR A 130 15.90 14.84 -9.82
CA TYR A 130 15.79 16.29 -9.58
C TYR A 130 16.69 17.10 -10.53
N GLY A 131 16.62 18.43 -10.43
CA GLY A 131 17.32 19.35 -11.31
C GLY A 131 16.48 19.70 -12.54
N SER A 132 17.10 20.40 -13.51
CA SER A 132 16.38 20.93 -14.68
C SER A 132 15.80 19.85 -15.61
N THR A 133 16.44 18.68 -15.67
CA THR A 133 16.05 17.54 -16.51
C THR A 133 15.44 16.38 -15.71
N GLY A 134 15.64 16.33 -14.38
CA GLY A 134 15.18 15.25 -13.49
C GLY A 134 13.70 15.39 -13.16
N THR A 135 12.85 14.68 -13.88
CA THR A 135 11.39 14.76 -13.74
C THR A 135 10.71 13.41 -13.60
N THR A 136 11.48 12.32 -13.53
CA THR A 136 10.96 10.95 -13.59
C THR A 136 9.99 10.63 -12.44
N LEU A 137 10.21 11.21 -11.26
CA LEU A 137 9.39 10.99 -10.08
C LEU A 137 8.27 12.01 -9.90
N ARG A 138 8.22 13.03 -10.73
CA ARG A 138 7.26 14.14 -10.59
C ARG A 138 5.81 13.66 -10.64
N GLY A 139 5.05 14.04 -9.61
CA GLY A 139 3.63 13.75 -9.50
C GLY A 139 3.29 12.35 -8.99
N LYS A 140 4.28 11.46 -8.84
CA LYS A 140 4.09 10.17 -8.15
C LYS A 140 3.77 10.40 -6.67
N GLU A 141 3.07 9.46 -6.05
CA GLU A 141 2.79 9.52 -4.61
C GLU A 141 3.94 8.90 -3.82
N LEU A 142 4.36 9.58 -2.75
CA LEU A 142 5.34 9.07 -1.78
C LEU A 142 4.67 8.94 -0.40
N ILE A 143 4.58 7.71 0.09
CA ILE A 143 4.08 7.36 1.42
C ILE A 143 5.25 6.90 2.28
N VAL A 144 5.34 7.44 3.49
CA VAL A 144 6.19 6.91 4.54
C VAL A 144 5.34 6.05 5.48
N ALA A 145 5.70 4.78 5.63
CA ALA A 145 5.11 3.86 6.59
C ALA A 145 6.14 3.57 7.69
N VAL A 146 6.03 4.26 8.81
CA VAL A 146 7.05 4.22 9.88
C VAL A 146 6.52 3.61 11.16
N SER A 147 7.35 2.82 11.84
CA SER A 147 7.04 2.20 13.12
C SER A 147 8.02 2.64 14.22
N PRO A 148 7.68 3.72 14.97
CA PRO A 148 8.39 4.11 16.18
C PRO A 148 8.17 3.09 17.30
N GLY A 149 9.23 2.81 18.10
CA GLY A 149 9.14 1.90 19.23
C GLY A 149 8.35 2.45 20.42
N GLY A 150 8.46 3.76 20.69
CA GLY A 150 7.72 4.45 21.77
C GLY A 150 6.25 4.66 21.43
N SER A 151 5.44 4.90 22.47
CA SER A 151 4.00 5.13 22.31
C SER A 151 3.68 6.42 21.56
N GLY A 152 2.48 6.53 21.00
CA GLY A 152 2.04 7.77 20.31
C GLY A 152 2.07 9.00 21.21
N ASP A 153 1.78 8.83 22.50
CA ASP A 153 1.76 9.91 23.50
C ASP A 153 3.15 10.48 23.78
N ASP A 154 4.22 9.73 23.48
CA ASP A 154 5.59 10.22 23.58
C ASP A 154 5.95 11.23 22.47
N TYR A 155 5.25 11.16 21.32
CA TYR A 155 5.55 11.93 20.11
C TYR A 155 4.59 13.10 19.94
N VAL A 156 4.49 13.93 20.97
CA VAL A 156 3.72 15.19 20.97
C VAL A 156 4.57 16.32 21.51
N HIS A 157 4.29 17.54 21.08
CA HIS A 157 4.97 18.73 21.62
C HIS A 157 4.67 18.87 23.11
N GLY A 158 5.69 19.16 23.91
CA GLY A 158 5.59 19.26 25.37
C GLY A 158 5.65 17.93 26.12
N SER A 159 5.76 16.78 25.42
CA SER A 159 6.01 15.46 26.01
C SER A 159 7.50 15.13 26.14
N GLY A 160 7.82 13.92 26.62
CA GLY A 160 9.19 13.45 26.78
C GLY A 160 10.05 13.46 25.50
N LYS A 161 9.47 13.27 24.31
CA LYS A 161 10.17 13.37 23.02
C LYS A 161 10.15 14.79 22.45
N ASN A 162 9.16 15.60 22.81
CA ASN A 162 8.98 17.00 22.39
C ASN A 162 8.86 17.22 20.87
N TYR A 163 8.75 16.17 20.08
CA TYR A 163 8.55 16.22 18.62
C TYR A 163 7.48 15.23 18.22
N THR A 164 6.65 15.60 17.26
CA THR A 164 5.74 14.64 16.61
C THR A 164 6.54 13.70 15.69
N VAL A 165 5.97 12.54 15.36
CA VAL A 165 6.58 11.67 14.34
C VAL A 165 6.69 12.41 13.00
N THR A 166 5.71 13.24 12.65
CA THR A 166 5.72 14.03 11.43
C THR A 166 6.87 15.04 11.40
N ASP A 167 7.21 15.68 12.54
CA ASP A 167 8.38 16.57 12.61
C ASP A 167 9.68 15.83 12.30
N LEU A 168 9.83 14.60 12.82
CA LEU A 168 11.00 13.77 12.61
C LEU A 168 11.11 13.25 11.17
N LEU A 169 10.02 13.28 10.40
CA LEU A 169 9.98 12.88 9.00
C LEU A 169 10.16 14.05 8.01
N ARG A 170 10.36 15.29 8.50
CA ARG A 170 10.56 16.48 7.65
C ARG A 170 11.70 16.34 6.62
N PRO A 171 12.83 15.67 6.90
CA PRO A 171 13.84 15.44 5.87
C PRO A 171 13.30 14.68 4.64
N LEU A 172 12.48 13.63 4.85
CA LEU A 172 11.85 12.87 3.76
C LEU A 172 10.82 13.71 2.99
N GLN A 173 10.08 14.58 3.69
CA GLN A 173 9.17 15.52 3.03
C GLN A 173 9.95 16.55 2.19
N ALA A 174 11.08 17.04 2.68
CA ALA A 174 11.94 17.96 1.92
C ALA A 174 12.51 17.28 0.67
N THR A 175 12.95 16.02 0.76
CA THR A 175 13.36 15.20 -0.39
C THR A 175 12.21 15.07 -1.38
N SER A 176 11.01 14.71 -0.92
CA SER A 176 9.80 14.60 -1.75
C SER A 176 9.50 15.89 -2.52
N ASN A 177 9.60 17.03 -1.86
CA ASN A 177 9.40 18.34 -2.50
C ASN A 177 10.45 18.59 -3.60
N LEU A 178 11.72 18.24 -3.37
CA LEU A 178 12.80 18.42 -4.32
C LEU A 178 12.62 17.55 -5.58
N ILE A 179 12.27 16.27 -5.39
CA ILE A 179 12.05 15.32 -6.50
C ILE A 179 10.67 15.46 -7.16
N GLY A 180 9.81 16.32 -6.60
CA GLY A 180 8.49 16.64 -7.16
C GLY A 180 7.42 15.57 -6.97
N THR A 181 7.57 14.67 -6.00
CA THR A 181 6.54 13.72 -5.60
C THR A 181 5.46 14.40 -4.73
N LYS A 182 4.29 13.79 -4.63
CA LYS A 182 3.26 14.17 -3.69
C LYS A 182 3.52 13.44 -2.38
N TYR A 183 3.98 14.16 -1.35
CA TYR A 183 4.19 13.58 -0.04
C TYR A 183 2.84 13.34 0.63
N ILE A 184 2.48 12.08 0.75
CA ILE A 184 1.21 11.67 1.35
C ILE A 184 1.36 11.64 2.88
N ARG A 185 0.27 11.91 3.61
CA ARG A 185 0.26 11.82 5.07
C ARG A 185 0.84 10.45 5.51
N PRO A 186 1.85 10.41 6.39
CA PRO A 186 2.52 9.16 6.76
C PRO A 186 1.58 8.16 7.44
N PHE A 187 1.79 6.87 7.19
CA PHE A 187 1.19 5.80 7.99
C PHE A 187 2.09 5.51 9.18
N ILE A 188 1.62 5.86 10.37
CA ILE A 188 2.41 5.78 11.60
C ILE A 188 1.89 4.64 12.48
N THR A 189 2.78 3.73 12.86
CA THR A 189 2.52 2.62 13.80
C THR A 189 3.38 2.81 15.05
N ALA A 190 3.02 3.80 15.87
CA ALA A 190 3.72 4.07 17.14
C ALA A 190 3.43 2.99 18.18
N GLY A 191 4.33 2.81 19.15
CA GLY A 191 4.22 1.78 20.18
C GLY A 191 4.65 0.39 19.72
N ALA A 192 5.41 0.28 18.62
CA ALA A 192 5.76 -0.98 17.96
C ALA A 192 6.42 -2.01 18.89
N LEU A 193 7.13 -1.58 19.94
CA LEU A 193 7.77 -2.48 20.91
C LEU A 193 6.80 -3.14 21.87
N GLY A 194 5.68 -2.48 22.19
CA GLY A 194 4.68 -2.95 23.17
C GLY A 194 3.41 -3.56 22.57
N MET A 195 3.23 -3.48 21.25
CA MET A 195 2.03 -4.00 20.60
C MET A 195 1.87 -5.51 20.75
N ASP A 196 0.67 -5.96 21.07
CA ASP A 196 0.30 -7.37 20.99
C ASP A 196 0.01 -7.82 19.55
N ASP A 197 -0.14 -9.15 19.35
CA ASP A 197 -0.33 -9.71 18.01
C ASP A 197 -1.69 -9.32 17.39
N GLY A 198 -2.71 -9.08 18.20
CA GLY A 198 -4.02 -8.61 17.74
C GLY A 198 -3.97 -7.17 17.24
N GLU A 199 -3.26 -6.30 17.96
CA GLU A 199 -3.01 -4.91 17.57
C GLU A 199 -2.20 -4.84 16.27
N ILE A 200 -1.15 -5.66 16.16
CA ILE A 200 -0.33 -5.74 14.97
C ILE A 200 -1.16 -6.23 13.76
N ALA A 201 -2.02 -7.23 13.96
CA ALA A 201 -2.88 -7.73 12.89
C ALA A 201 -3.88 -6.66 12.40
N ARG A 202 -4.49 -5.91 13.31
CA ARG A 202 -5.37 -4.79 12.97
C ARG A 202 -4.61 -3.70 12.21
N LYS A 203 -3.41 -3.32 12.67
CA LYS A 203 -2.55 -2.35 11.99
C LYS A 203 -2.14 -2.80 10.60
N ALA A 204 -1.91 -4.09 10.39
CA ALA A 204 -1.61 -4.63 9.06
C ALA A 204 -2.80 -4.50 8.10
N GLN A 205 -4.02 -4.70 8.58
CA GLN A 205 -5.22 -4.49 7.79
C GLN A 205 -5.42 -2.99 7.47
N GLU A 206 -5.33 -2.10 8.47
CA GLU A 206 -5.40 -0.65 8.28
C GLU A 206 -4.35 -0.16 7.28
N TYR A 207 -3.13 -0.73 7.33
CA TYR A 207 -2.04 -0.41 6.43
C TYR A 207 -2.37 -0.74 4.99
N VAL A 208 -2.82 -1.96 4.71
CA VAL A 208 -3.20 -2.39 3.36
C VAL A 208 -4.34 -1.52 2.81
N GLU A 209 -5.38 -1.28 3.62
CA GLU A 209 -6.47 -0.40 3.23
C GLU A 209 -5.99 1.02 2.92
N TYR A 210 -5.01 1.51 3.69
CA TYR A 210 -4.43 2.84 3.48
C TYR A 210 -3.65 2.91 2.17
N ILE A 211 -2.65 2.03 1.98
CA ILE A 211 -1.75 2.11 0.82
C ILE A 211 -2.40 1.72 -0.52
N THR A 212 -3.60 1.13 -0.49
CA THR A 212 -4.37 0.80 -1.70
C THR A 212 -5.53 1.75 -1.98
N ARG A 213 -5.79 2.70 -1.08
CA ARG A 213 -6.88 3.67 -1.26
C ARG A 213 -6.68 4.49 -2.54
N GLY A 214 -7.73 4.65 -3.35
CA GLY A 214 -7.66 5.31 -4.65
C GLY A 214 -7.27 6.79 -4.59
N GLN A 215 -7.60 7.48 -3.49
CA GLN A 215 -7.25 8.88 -3.28
C GLN A 215 -6.76 9.08 -1.85
N LEU A 216 -5.55 9.65 -1.72
CA LEU A 216 -4.92 9.94 -0.45
C LEU A 216 -4.67 11.44 -0.30
N GLU A 217 -4.70 11.90 0.94
CA GLU A 217 -4.44 13.29 1.29
C GLU A 217 -2.92 13.56 1.32
N ALA A 218 -2.50 14.58 0.59
CA ALA A 218 -1.13 15.06 0.67
C ALA A 218 -0.93 15.85 1.97
N LEU A 219 0.21 15.61 2.64
CA LEU A 219 0.57 16.37 3.82
C LEU A 219 1.03 17.78 3.42
N GLY A 220 0.43 18.81 4.00
CA GLY A 220 0.84 20.19 3.78
C GLY A 220 2.24 20.50 4.32
N ALA A 221 2.84 21.58 3.81
CA ALA A 221 4.23 21.93 4.13
C ALA A 221 4.47 22.24 5.63
N TYR A 222 3.43 22.59 6.38
CA TYR A 222 3.49 23.04 7.78
C TYR A 222 2.63 22.19 8.74
N GLU A 223 2.14 21.03 8.29
CA GLU A 223 1.35 20.11 9.12
C GLU A 223 2.22 19.04 9.78
#